data_2687f478f8d52714a9344a01cedadca7
#
_entry.id   2687f478f8d52714a9344a01cedadca7
#
_cell.length_a   1.000
_cell.length_b   1.000
_cell.length_c   1.000
_cell.angle_alpha   90.00
_cell.angle_beta   90.00
_cell.angle_gamma   90.00
#
_symmetry.space_group_name_H-M   'P 1'
#
loop_
_entity.id
_entity.type
_entity.pdbx_description
1 polymer ?
#
loop_
_entity_poly.entity_id
_entity_poly.type
_entity_poly.pdbx_seq_one_letter_code
_entity_poly.pdbx_strand_id
1 'polypeptide(L)'
;MAQIEMNLRNELIEHLDAACDYVRSKWGGIEPKIGITLGSGLGVVAEQVENPLYIPYGDIPYMNRSTVPGHAGRFVVGTFGGKPVIVMQGRLHGYEGNTSQEVAFPIWLMHALGVDTLITSNAAGAINESYNVGDLCIMADHINFTGRNPIIGSEPNDIAPRFFSMLNCYDPALRKLAHEVADAEGVSVQEGVYLGLRGPSFETAAEIRAFRAWGADTVAMSVCEEVIAARHVGMRVLGISLVSNMACGVGDADPCNEEVFETAFRAAGGFAKVVDGVIRKMPPVPTQE
;
A
#
# COMPACT_ATOMS: atom_id res chain seq x y z
N MET A 1 -41.94 12.21 2.05
CA MET A 1 -40.86 11.24 1.94
C MET A 1 -39.59 11.82 1.29
N ALA A 2 -39.69 12.68 0.27
CA ALA A 2 -38.51 13.30 -0.35
C ALA A 2 -37.70 14.29 0.51
N GLN A 3 -38.21 14.76 1.62
CA GLN A 3 -37.59 15.74 2.50
C GLN A 3 -36.76 15.11 3.64
N ILE A 4 -36.86 13.79 3.82
CA ILE A 4 -36.08 13.03 4.82
C ILE A 4 -34.77 12.54 4.23
N GLU A 5 -34.65 12.38 2.91
CA GLU A 5 -33.44 11.95 2.23
C GLU A 5 -32.36 13.08 2.09
N MET A 6 -32.74 14.33 2.36
CA MET A 6 -31.88 15.49 2.11
C MET A 6 -30.93 15.87 3.27
N ASN A 7 -30.87 15.07 4.36
CA ASN A 7 -30.09 15.43 5.55
C ASN A 7 -29.24 14.30 6.14
N LEU A 8 -29.08 13.18 5.46
CA LEU A 8 -28.06 12.21 5.82
C LEU A 8 -26.77 12.59 5.05
N ARG A 9 -25.97 13.47 5.64
CA ARG A 9 -24.59 13.64 5.19
C ARG A 9 -23.93 12.28 5.26
N ASN A 10 -23.13 11.95 4.23
CA ASN A 10 -22.33 10.72 4.21
C ASN A 10 -21.25 10.83 5.29
N GLU A 11 -21.35 10.00 6.33
CA GLU A 11 -20.41 10.01 7.45
C GLU A 11 -18.95 9.85 6.99
N LEU A 12 -18.70 9.05 5.96
CA LEU A 12 -17.36 8.85 5.43
C LEU A 12 -16.77 10.15 4.85
N ILE A 13 -17.58 10.95 4.15
CA ILE A 13 -17.13 12.27 3.62
C ILE A 13 -16.87 13.24 4.77
N GLU A 14 -17.74 13.31 5.77
CA GLU A 14 -17.51 14.15 6.96
C GLU A 14 -16.24 13.77 7.70
N HIS A 15 -15.96 12.45 7.82
CA HIS A 15 -14.74 11.94 8.44
C HIS A 15 -13.50 12.32 7.63
N LEU A 16 -13.56 12.19 6.30
CA LEU A 16 -12.47 12.57 5.41
C LEU A 16 -12.21 14.09 5.45
N ASP A 17 -13.25 14.92 5.44
CA ASP A 17 -13.13 16.38 5.53
C ASP A 17 -12.41 16.79 6.82
N ALA A 18 -12.88 16.27 7.96
CA ALA A 18 -12.28 16.55 9.27
C ALA A 18 -10.80 16.09 9.35
N ALA A 19 -10.50 14.90 8.79
CA ALA A 19 -9.15 14.38 8.73
C ALA A 19 -8.25 15.21 7.81
N CYS A 20 -8.77 15.63 6.64
CA CYS A 20 -8.07 16.52 5.71
C CYS A 20 -7.71 17.86 6.35
N ASP A 21 -8.66 18.51 7.03
CA ASP A 21 -8.44 19.78 7.69
C ASP A 21 -7.36 19.66 8.76
N TYR A 22 -7.40 18.57 9.54
CA TYR A 22 -6.36 18.31 10.53
C TYR A 22 -4.98 18.14 9.89
N VAL A 23 -4.85 17.26 8.89
CA VAL A 23 -3.57 17.01 8.21
C VAL A 23 -3.04 18.28 7.56
N ARG A 24 -3.89 19.05 6.85
CA ARG A 24 -3.51 20.34 6.26
C ARG A 24 -3.02 21.34 7.29
N SER A 25 -3.54 21.33 8.50
CA SER A 25 -3.07 22.19 9.59
C SER A 25 -1.65 21.85 10.07
N LYS A 26 -1.14 20.63 9.76
CA LYS A 26 0.14 20.09 10.25
C LYS A 26 1.22 19.90 9.18
N TRP A 27 0.87 19.89 7.91
CA TRP A 27 1.80 19.54 6.82
C TRP A 27 2.67 20.70 6.29
N GLY A 28 2.63 21.88 6.92
CA GLY A 28 3.52 23.00 6.60
C GLY A 28 3.34 23.60 5.21
N GLY A 29 2.18 23.42 4.57
CA GLY A 29 1.90 23.90 3.22
C GLY A 29 2.49 23.03 2.10
N ILE A 30 3.02 21.85 2.41
CA ILE A 30 3.49 20.86 1.44
C ILE A 30 2.27 20.20 0.79
N GLU A 31 2.19 20.20 -0.55
CA GLU A 31 1.11 19.56 -1.30
C GLU A 31 1.62 18.28 -1.98
N PRO A 32 1.57 17.11 -1.30
CA PRO A 32 2.07 15.87 -1.86
C PRO A 32 1.18 15.39 -3.01
N LYS A 33 1.82 14.92 -4.09
CA LYS A 33 1.17 14.24 -5.20
C LYS A 33 1.40 12.74 -5.17
N ILE A 34 2.33 12.28 -4.32
CA ILE A 34 2.74 10.88 -4.21
C ILE A 34 2.51 10.43 -2.77
N GLY A 35 1.71 9.37 -2.63
CA GLY A 35 1.55 8.62 -1.39
C GLY A 35 2.44 7.38 -1.40
N ILE A 36 3.04 7.06 -0.27
CA ILE A 36 3.86 5.86 -0.10
C ILE A 36 3.36 5.09 1.12
N THR A 37 3.05 3.81 0.96
CA THR A 37 2.74 2.95 2.11
C THR A 37 3.90 1.99 2.36
N LEU A 38 4.50 2.09 3.54
CA LEU A 38 5.60 1.24 3.97
C LEU A 38 5.10 0.08 4.84
N GLY A 39 5.38 -1.15 4.38
CA GLY A 39 5.07 -2.38 5.09
C GLY A 39 6.08 -2.72 6.20
N SER A 40 5.88 -3.91 6.80
CA SER A 40 6.72 -4.44 7.86
C SER A 40 8.20 -4.44 7.49
N GLY A 41 9.06 -3.90 8.37
CA GLY A 41 10.50 -3.79 8.17
C GLY A 41 10.96 -2.71 7.19
N LEU A 42 10.06 -2.13 6.39
CA LEU A 42 10.40 -1.07 5.42
C LEU A 42 10.25 0.36 5.99
N GLY A 43 9.73 0.49 7.21
CA GLY A 43 9.49 1.79 7.87
C GLY A 43 10.73 2.69 7.97
N VAL A 44 11.94 2.13 7.96
CA VAL A 44 13.21 2.85 7.95
C VAL A 44 13.38 3.74 6.71
N VAL A 45 12.71 3.43 5.60
CA VAL A 45 12.76 4.25 4.37
C VAL A 45 12.15 5.63 4.58
N ALA A 46 11.19 5.77 5.50
CA ALA A 46 10.62 7.08 5.85
C ALA A 46 11.64 8.03 6.50
N GLU A 47 12.77 7.52 7.02
CA GLU A 47 13.85 8.34 7.59
C GLU A 47 14.65 9.08 6.51
N GLN A 48 14.49 8.68 5.24
CA GLN A 48 15.11 9.34 4.08
C GLN A 48 14.28 10.51 3.56
N VAL A 49 13.08 10.74 4.10
CA VAL A 49 12.27 11.91 3.76
C VAL A 49 12.96 13.18 4.28
N GLU A 50 13.22 14.11 3.39
CA GLU A 50 13.85 15.39 3.73
C GLU A 50 12.81 16.36 4.32
N ASN A 51 13.23 17.14 5.34
CA ASN A 51 12.38 18.08 6.08
C ASN A 51 11.07 17.45 6.60
N PRO A 52 11.13 16.31 7.30
CA PRO A 52 9.96 15.54 7.64
C PRO A 52 9.07 16.23 8.68
N LEU A 53 7.77 16.23 8.42
CA LEU A 53 6.72 16.57 9.38
C LEU A 53 5.99 15.29 9.76
N TYR A 54 5.86 15.02 11.04
CA TYR A 54 5.27 13.78 11.58
C TYR A 54 3.86 14.05 12.07
N ILE A 55 2.90 13.24 11.59
CA ILE A 55 1.49 13.34 11.96
C ILE A 55 1.03 11.96 12.46
N PRO A 56 0.97 11.73 13.79
CA PRO A 56 0.53 10.45 14.35
C PRO A 56 -0.90 10.11 13.93
N TYR A 57 -1.18 8.86 13.57
CA TYR A 57 -2.54 8.42 13.19
C TYR A 57 -3.56 8.68 14.27
N GLY A 58 -3.17 8.47 15.54
CA GLY A 58 -4.05 8.67 16.67
C GLY A 58 -4.47 10.11 16.95
N ASP A 59 -3.84 11.08 16.27
CA ASP A 59 -4.19 12.50 16.35
C ASP A 59 -5.10 12.93 15.18
N ILE A 60 -5.17 12.11 14.12
CA ILE A 60 -6.02 12.38 12.95
C ILE A 60 -7.45 11.91 13.26
N PRO A 61 -8.46 12.79 13.15
CA PRO A 61 -9.84 12.40 13.36
C PRO A 61 -10.23 11.18 12.54
N TYR A 62 -10.93 10.23 13.16
CA TYR A 62 -11.48 9.02 12.55
C TYR A 62 -10.46 8.04 11.95
N MET A 63 -9.16 8.26 12.13
CA MET A 63 -8.12 7.35 11.70
C MET A 63 -7.73 6.39 12.82
N ASN A 64 -7.77 5.08 12.55
CA ASN A 64 -7.37 4.07 13.50
C ASN A 64 -5.86 4.06 13.73
N ARG A 65 -5.43 3.56 14.88
CA ARG A 65 -4.02 3.35 15.20
C ARG A 65 -3.57 1.99 14.72
N SER A 66 -2.34 1.91 14.19
CA SER A 66 -1.71 0.61 13.96
C SER A 66 -1.25 0.00 15.30
N THR A 67 -1.48 -1.28 15.46
CA THR A 67 -1.11 -2.05 16.66
C THR A 67 0.03 -3.02 16.39
N VAL A 68 0.51 -3.09 15.15
CA VAL A 68 1.57 -4.00 14.73
C VAL A 68 2.92 -3.53 15.26
N PRO A 69 3.68 -4.37 15.97
CA PRO A 69 5.04 -4.05 16.38
C PRO A 69 5.91 -3.65 15.18
N GLY A 70 6.69 -2.58 15.33
CA GLY A 70 7.54 -2.05 14.26
C GLY A 70 6.84 -1.07 13.29
N HIS A 71 5.52 -0.87 13.41
CA HIS A 71 4.82 0.20 12.72
C HIS A 71 4.81 1.46 13.58
N ALA A 72 5.35 2.57 13.05
CA ALA A 72 5.36 3.84 13.78
C ALA A 72 3.95 4.47 13.90
N GLY A 73 3.02 4.09 13.01
CA GLY A 73 1.62 4.54 13.04
C GLY A 73 1.48 6.05 12.83
N ARG A 74 2.15 6.59 11.81
CA ARG A 74 2.13 8.02 11.49
C ARG A 74 2.28 8.30 10.01
N PHE A 75 1.79 9.46 9.56
CA PHE A 75 2.24 10.03 8.31
C PHE A 75 3.56 10.77 8.50
N VAL A 76 4.40 10.70 7.47
CA VAL A 76 5.60 11.52 7.31
C VAL A 76 5.42 12.33 6.03
N VAL A 77 5.32 13.64 6.15
CA VAL A 77 5.13 14.56 5.02
C VAL A 77 6.43 15.33 4.81
N GLY A 78 6.92 15.37 3.58
CA GLY A 78 8.19 16.04 3.27
C GLY A 78 8.59 15.84 1.81
N THR A 79 9.88 15.81 1.53
CA THR A 79 10.42 15.62 0.18
C THR A 79 11.15 14.26 0.10
N PHE A 80 10.87 13.48 -0.93
CA PHE A 80 11.61 12.27 -1.25
C PHE A 80 11.77 12.16 -2.77
N GLY A 81 12.96 11.78 -3.24
CA GLY A 81 13.25 11.79 -4.67
C GLY A 81 13.08 13.18 -5.31
N GLY A 82 13.28 14.27 -4.55
CA GLY A 82 13.11 15.65 -5.01
C GLY A 82 11.65 16.07 -5.21
N LYS A 83 10.65 15.28 -4.78
CA LYS A 83 9.23 15.59 -4.90
C LYS A 83 8.51 15.56 -3.56
N PRO A 84 7.45 16.37 -3.36
CA PRO A 84 6.62 16.31 -2.17
C PRO A 84 5.91 14.95 -2.06
N VAL A 85 6.02 14.33 -0.88
CA VAL A 85 5.41 13.03 -0.59
C VAL A 85 4.66 13.03 0.75
N ILE A 86 3.69 12.13 0.88
CA ILE A 86 3.10 11.71 2.15
C ILE A 86 3.32 10.21 2.33
N VAL A 87 3.99 9.83 3.40
CA VAL A 87 4.41 8.45 3.65
C VAL A 87 3.65 7.88 4.84
N MET A 88 2.99 6.77 4.66
CA MET A 88 2.49 5.93 5.75
C MET A 88 3.65 5.12 6.32
N GLN A 89 4.20 5.53 7.47
CA GLN A 89 5.19 4.76 8.21
C GLN A 89 4.49 3.74 9.10
N GLY A 90 4.17 2.59 8.50
CA GLY A 90 3.25 1.58 9.00
C GLY A 90 1.85 1.71 8.38
N ARG A 91 1.10 0.63 8.38
CA ARG A 91 -0.26 0.55 7.81
C ARG A 91 -1.26 -0.03 8.78
N LEU A 92 -2.54 0.01 8.41
CA LEU A 92 -3.63 -0.67 9.08
C LEU A 92 -3.91 -2.01 8.39
N HIS A 93 -4.23 -3.05 9.18
CA HIS A 93 -4.53 -4.37 8.63
C HIS A 93 -5.89 -4.88 9.09
N GLY A 94 -6.49 -5.74 8.28
CA GLY A 94 -7.73 -6.43 8.64
C GLY A 94 -7.60 -7.35 9.84
N TYR A 95 -6.43 -7.98 10.03
CA TYR A 95 -6.21 -8.86 11.19
C TYR A 95 -6.05 -8.12 12.53
N GLU A 96 -5.85 -6.79 12.51
CA GLU A 96 -5.89 -5.95 13.71
C GLU A 96 -7.33 -5.69 14.21
N GLY A 97 -8.34 -6.17 13.48
CA GLY A 97 -9.76 -5.95 13.77
C GLY A 97 -10.39 -4.80 12.98
N ASN A 98 -9.61 -4.11 12.14
CA ASN A 98 -10.12 -3.03 11.31
C ASN A 98 -11.11 -3.56 10.26
N THR A 99 -12.18 -2.82 10.01
CA THR A 99 -13.06 -3.02 8.86
C THR A 99 -12.31 -2.73 7.55
N SER A 100 -12.89 -3.16 6.43
CA SER A 100 -12.31 -2.90 5.11
C SER A 100 -12.19 -1.40 4.80
N GLN A 101 -13.20 -0.63 5.22
CA GLN A 101 -13.22 0.82 5.04
C GLN A 101 -12.20 1.54 5.93
N GLU A 102 -12.00 1.08 7.17
CA GLU A 102 -10.95 1.63 8.04
C GLU A 102 -9.55 1.37 7.49
N VAL A 103 -9.31 0.19 6.88
CA VAL A 103 -8.04 -0.08 6.18
C VAL A 103 -7.86 0.82 4.96
N ALA A 104 -8.93 1.13 4.22
CA ALA A 104 -8.92 1.98 3.04
C ALA A 104 -8.90 3.48 3.35
N PHE A 105 -9.35 3.90 4.53
CA PHE A 105 -9.50 5.29 4.93
C PHE A 105 -8.24 6.14 4.70
N PRO A 106 -7.02 5.69 5.09
CA PRO A 106 -5.81 6.45 4.82
C PRO A 106 -5.55 6.71 3.33
N ILE A 107 -5.97 5.80 2.45
CA ILE A 107 -5.78 5.94 1.00
C ILE A 107 -6.75 6.98 0.43
N TRP A 108 -8.02 6.92 0.82
CA TRP A 108 -9.00 7.96 0.46
C TRP A 108 -8.60 9.34 1.03
N LEU A 109 -8.08 9.38 2.27
CA LEU A 109 -7.56 10.60 2.87
C LEU A 109 -6.39 11.18 2.05
N MET A 110 -5.42 10.36 1.65
CA MET A 110 -4.32 10.81 0.78
C MET A 110 -4.87 11.37 -0.54
N HIS A 111 -5.84 10.70 -1.17
CA HIS A 111 -6.47 11.22 -2.39
C HIS A 111 -7.17 12.57 -2.15
N ALA A 112 -7.96 12.72 -1.10
CA ALA A 112 -8.64 13.96 -0.73
C ALA A 112 -7.65 15.10 -0.40
N LEU A 113 -6.44 14.77 0.02
CA LEU A 113 -5.32 15.68 0.20
C LEU A 113 -4.62 16.06 -1.12
N GLY A 114 -4.99 15.44 -2.25
CA GLY A 114 -4.50 15.75 -3.58
C GLY A 114 -3.45 14.79 -4.12
N VAL A 115 -3.24 13.64 -3.48
CA VAL A 115 -2.36 12.56 -3.97
C VAL A 115 -3.03 11.87 -5.16
N ASP A 116 -2.28 11.70 -6.24
CA ASP A 116 -2.73 11.06 -7.48
C ASP A 116 -2.01 9.75 -7.79
N THR A 117 -0.90 9.49 -7.12
CA THR A 117 -0.08 8.29 -7.31
C THR A 117 0.24 7.62 -5.97
N LEU A 118 -0.05 6.33 -5.84
CA LEU A 118 0.26 5.51 -4.67
C LEU A 118 1.41 4.54 -5.00
N ILE A 119 2.45 4.54 -4.19
CA ILE A 119 3.46 3.48 -4.15
C ILE A 119 3.19 2.66 -2.88
N THR A 120 2.69 1.45 -3.03
CA THR A 120 2.45 0.56 -1.89
C THR A 120 3.48 -0.56 -1.83
N SER A 121 3.89 -0.93 -0.64
CA SER A 121 4.86 -1.99 -0.41
C SER A 121 4.47 -2.89 0.75
N ASN A 122 4.95 -4.12 0.74
CA ASN A 122 4.80 -5.07 1.84
C ASN A 122 5.97 -6.06 1.89
N ALA A 123 6.11 -6.75 3.02
CA ALA A 123 6.83 -8.01 3.09
C ALA A 123 5.90 -9.13 2.64
N ALA A 124 6.40 -10.09 1.87
CA ALA A 124 5.61 -11.19 1.32
C ALA A 124 6.41 -12.49 1.26
N GLY A 125 5.73 -13.63 1.46
CA GLY A 125 6.27 -14.95 1.20
C GLY A 125 6.28 -15.27 -0.29
N ALA A 126 7.39 -15.80 -0.83
CA ALA A 126 7.43 -16.29 -2.21
C ALA A 126 6.74 -17.64 -2.35
N ILE A 127 5.72 -17.70 -3.21
CA ILE A 127 5.09 -18.93 -3.70
C ILE A 127 5.87 -19.48 -4.88
N ASN A 128 6.41 -18.57 -5.70
CA ASN A 128 7.23 -18.89 -6.87
C ASN A 128 8.63 -19.35 -6.43
N GLU A 129 9.00 -20.59 -6.76
CA GLU A 129 10.25 -21.22 -6.36
C GLU A 129 11.50 -20.62 -7.04
N SER A 130 11.31 -19.83 -8.10
CA SER A 130 12.42 -19.15 -8.77
C SER A 130 12.85 -17.84 -8.11
N TYR A 131 12.06 -17.36 -7.15
CA TYR A 131 12.37 -16.12 -6.43
C TYR A 131 13.33 -16.41 -5.26
N ASN A 132 14.09 -15.40 -4.89
CA ASN A 132 15.02 -15.49 -3.75
C ASN A 132 14.56 -14.56 -2.63
N VAL A 133 14.85 -14.98 -1.41
CA VAL A 133 14.68 -14.12 -0.23
C VAL A 133 15.57 -12.88 -0.36
N GLY A 134 14.96 -11.71 -0.27
CA GLY A 134 15.59 -10.41 -0.50
C GLY A 134 15.27 -9.79 -1.87
N ASP A 135 14.73 -10.55 -2.83
CA ASP A 135 14.26 -9.97 -4.09
C ASP A 135 13.10 -8.98 -3.85
N LEU A 136 13.02 -7.98 -4.72
CA LEU A 136 11.82 -7.16 -4.84
C LEU A 136 10.94 -7.76 -5.95
N CYS A 137 9.64 -7.88 -5.70
CA CYS A 137 8.66 -8.31 -6.70
C CYS A 137 7.74 -7.15 -7.05
N ILE A 138 7.83 -6.63 -8.26
CA ILE A 138 6.90 -5.63 -8.80
C ILE A 138 5.57 -6.33 -9.07
N MET A 139 4.49 -5.82 -8.47
CA MET A 139 3.16 -6.42 -8.62
C MET A 139 2.61 -6.13 -10.02
N ALA A 140 2.41 -7.16 -10.82
CA ALA A 140 1.74 -7.06 -12.12
C ALA A 140 0.22 -7.03 -11.96
N ASP A 141 -0.29 -7.83 -11.02
CA ASP A 141 -1.71 -7.97 -10.69
C ASP A 141 -1.86 -8.54 -9.28
N HIS A 142 -3.08 -8.71 -8.78
CA HIS A 142 -3.32 -9.40 -7.53
C HIS A 142 -4.55 -10.32 -7.55
N ILE A 143 -4.52 -11.32 -6.68
CA ILE A 143 -5.67 -12.14 -6.32
C ILE A 143 -6.12 -11.69 -4.93
N ASN A 144 -7.29 -11.06 -4.83
CA ASN A 144 -7.88 -10.71 -3.55
C ASN A 144 -8.59 -11.90 -2.92
N PHE A 145 -7.91 -12.64 -2.06
CA PHE A 145 -8.47 -13.78 -1.32
C PHE A 145 -8.78 -13.44 0.15
N THR A 146 -8.86 -12.14 0.47
CA THR A 146 -9.18 -11.66 1.83
C THR A 146 -10.63 -11.89 2.25
N GLY A 147 -11.53 -12.10 1.28
CA GLY A 147 -12.98 -12.07 1.49
C GLY A 147 -13.52 -10.66 1.80
N ARG A 148 -12.76 -9.60 1.54
CA ARG A 148 -13.02 -8.21 1.94
C ARG A 148 -12.96 -7.27 0.74
N ASN A 149 -13.75 -6.21 0.77
CA ASN A 149 -13.72 -5.14 -0.24
C ASN A 149 -14.21 -3.83 0.39
N PRO A 150 -13.43 -2.74 0.38
CA PRO A 150 -13.78 -1.49 1.03
C PRO A 150 -14.96 -0.75 0.38
N ILE A 151 -15.35 -1.13 -0.85
CA ILE A 151 -16.42 -0.47 -1.60
C ILE A 151 -17.82 -1.04 -1.26
N ILE A 152 -17.87 -2.07 -0.40
CA ILE A 152 -19.15 -2.63 0.06
C ILE A 152 -19.85 -1.60 0.96
N GLY A 153 -21.10 -1.30 0.64
CA GLY A 153 -21.93 -0.31 1.34
C GLY A 153 -22.39 0.82 0.44
N SER A 154 -22.98 1.84 1.01
CA SER A 154 -23.47 3.03 0.30
C SER A 154 -22.48 4.20 0.32
N GLU A 155 -21.78 4.41 1.43
CA GLU A 155 -20.96 5.60 1.67
C GLU A 155 -19.82 5.79 0.66
N PRO A 156 -19.05 4.75 0.24
CA PRO A 156 -18.01 4.93 -0.76
C PRO A 156 -18.52 5.43 -2.12
N ASN A 157 -19.81 5.24 -2.45
CA ASN A 157 -20.35 5.68 -3.73
C ASN A 157 -20.44 7.20 -3.90
N ASP A 158 -20.42 7.95 -2.81
CA ASP A 158 -20.44 9.41 -2.87
C ASP A 158 -19.02 9.97 -3.09
N ILE A 159 -17.97 9.14 -2.88
CA ILE A 159 -16.60 9.49 -3.19
C ILE A 159 -16.31 9.25 -4.68
N ALA A 160 -16.69 8.08 -5.21
CA ALA A 160 -16.49 7.70 -6.60
C ALA A 160 -17.47 6.57 -7.00
N PRO A 161 -17.64 6.26 -8.31
CA PRO A 161 -18.57 5.23 -8.76
C PRO A 161 -18.30 3.84 -8.16
N ARG A 162 -19.36 3.16 -7.71
CA ARG A 162 -19.29 1.81 -7.12
C ARG A 162 -18.63 0.77 -8.02
N PHE A 163 -18.88 0.84 -9.32
CA PHE A 163 -18.39 -0.13 -10.28
C PHE A 163 -17.30 0.50 -11.14
N PHE A 164 -16.10 -0.03 -11.05
CA PHE A 164 -14.92 0.43 -11.78
C PHE A 164 -14.03 -0.76 -12.16
N SER A 165 -13.19 -0.55 -13.17
CA SER A 165 -12.30 -1.60 -13.66
C SER A 165 -11.04 -1.72 -12.78
N MET A 166 -10.68 -2.95 -12.46
CA MET A 166 -9.39 -3.30 -11.85
C MET A 166 -8.35 -3.72 -12.90
N LEU A 167 -8.68 -3.66 -14.19
CA LEU A 167 -7.69 -3.92 -15.23
C LEU A 167 -6.55 -2.93 -15.14
N ASN A 168 -5.31 -3.44 -15.15
CA ASN A 168 -4.11 -2.63 -14.93
C ASN A 168 -4.16 -1.83 -13.61
N CYS A 169 -4.67 -2.45 -12.55
CA CYS A 169 -4.73 -1.80 -11.23
C CYS A 169 -3.34 -1.37 -10.74
N TYR A 170 -2.29 -2.05 -11.15
CA TYR A 170 -0.91 -1.58 -11.08
C TYR A 170 -0.51 -0.99 -12.43
N ASP A 171 -0.16 0.29 -12.42
CA ASP A 171 0.08 1.10 -13.62
C ASP A 171 1.24 0.54 -14.48
N PRO A 172 1.00 0.14 -15.74
CA PRO A 172 2.04 -0.47 -16.58
C PRO A 172 3.25 0.43 -16.82
N ALA A 173 3.05 1.77 -16.88
CA ALA A 173 4.14 2.70 -17.09
C ALA A 173 5.01 2.83 -15.83
N LEU A 174 4.39 2.79 -14.64
CA LEU A 174 5.14 2.80 -13.38
C LEU A 174 5.88 1.47 -13.16
N ARG A 175 5.28 0.33 -13.52
CA ARG A 175 5.96 -0.98 -13.47
C ARG A 175 7.20 -0.99 -14.38
N LYS A 176 7.04 -0.58 -15.63
CA LYS A 176 8.16 -0.45 -16.58
C LYS A 176 9.25 0.45 -16.03
N LEU A 177 8.88 1.62 -15.50
CA LEU A 177 9.84 2.54 -14.89
C LEU A 177 10.57 1.94 -13.71
N ALA A 178 9.87 1.15 -12.88
CA ALA A 178 10.48 0.48 -11.73
C ALA A 178 11.53 -0.56 -12.17
N HIS A 179 11.29 -1.32 -13.23
CA HIS A 179 12.30 -2.20 -13.84
C HIS A 179 13.51 -1.43 -14.36
N GLU A 180 13.29 -0.37 -15.13
CA GLU A 180 14.39 0.46 -15.67
C GLU A 180 15.25 1.07 -14.56
N VAL A 181 14.63 1.48 -13.45
CA VAL A 181 15.33 2.00 -12.28
C VAL A 181 16.10 0.91 -11.57
N ALA A 182 15.48 -0.25 -11.34
CA ALA A 182 16.11 -1.38 -10.68
C ALA A 182 17.37 -1.85 -11.43
N ASP A 183 17.27 -1.97 -12.76
CA ASP A 183 18.40 -2.33 -13.63
C ASP A 183 19.54 -1.29 -13.49
N ALA A 184 19.22 0.00 -13.50
CA ALA A 184 20.21 1.07 -13.38
C ALA A 184 20.88 1.11 -12.00
N GLU A 185 20.16 0.73 -10.94
CA GLU A 185 20.66 0.71 -9.56
C GLU A 185 21.30 -0.65 -9.16
N GLY A 186 21.26 -1.64 -10.05
CA GLY A 186 21.76 -2.99 -9.79
C GLY A 186 20.96 -3.71 -8.71
N VAL A 187 19.66 -3.46 -8.62
CA VAL A 187 18.74 -4.10 -7.68
C VAL A 187 18.02 -5.25 -8.38
N SER A 188 18.07 -6.46 -7.78
CA SER A 188 17.33 -7.62 -8.29
C SER A 188 15.83 -7.42 -8.11
N VAL A 189 15.07 -7.52 -9.21
CA VAL A 189 13.62 -7.42 -9.20
C VAL A 189 12.98 -8.55 -9.99
N GLN A 190 11.86 -9.04 -9.48
CA GLN A 190 10.94 -9.96 -10.15
C GLN A 190 9.67 -9.18 -10.53
N GLU A 191 8.83 -9.77 -11.36
CA GLU A 191 7.47 -9.27 -11.58
C GLU A 191 6.50 -10.44 -11.47
N GLY A 192 5.39 -10.26 -10.72
CA GLY A 192 4.46 -11.36 -10.50
C GLY A 192 3.10 -10.95 -9.93
N VAL A 193 2.28 -11.95 -9.69
CA VAL A 193 0.94 -11.81 -9.13
C VAL A 193 1.00 -11.95 -7.60
N TYR A 194 0.51 -10.93 -6.91
CA TYR A 194 0.37 -10.92 -5.46
C TYR A 194 -0.95 -11.57 -5.05
N LEU A 195 -0.95 -12.43 -4.01
CA LEU A 195 -2.16 -12.94 -3.39
C LEU A 195 -2.32 -12.36 -1.99
N GLY A 196 -3.43 -11.66 -1.78
CA GLY A 196 -3.75 -11.05 -0.49
C GLY A 196 -4.66 -11.93 0.35
N LEU A 197 -4.25 -12.19 1.59
CA LEU A 197 -5.00 -12.90 2.62
C LEU A 197 -5.41 -11.97 3.76
N ARG A 198 -6.31 -12.44 4.60
CA ARG A 198 -6.70 -11.73 5.81
C ARG A 198 -5.71 -11.94 6.96
N GLY A 199 -5.15 -13.14 7.09
CA GLY A 199 -4.37 -13.53 8.27
C GLY A 199 -5.21 -13.59 9.55
N PRO A 200 -4.60 -13.57 10.78
CA PRO A 200 -3.15 -13.38 11.04
C PRO A 200 -2.30 -14.66 10.93
N SER A 201 -2.91 -15.86 10.80
CA SER A 201 -2.12 -17.09 10.61
C SER A 201 -1.45 -17.10 9.24
N PHE A 202 -0.23 -17.61 9.17
CA PHE A 202 0.38 -18.00 7.90
C PHE A 202 -0.43 -19.11 7.24
N GLU A 203 -0.20 -19.29 5.95
CA GLU A 203 -0.88 -20.26 5.11
C GLU A 203 -0.44 -21.69 5.46
N THR A 204 -1.29 -22.64 5.15
CA THR A 204 -0.88 -24.04 5.10
C THR A 204 -0.16 -24.36 3.79
N ALA A 205 0.70 -25.38 3.79
CA ALA A 205 1.35 -25.84 2.57
C ALA A 205 0.35 -26.27 1.46
N ALA A 206 -0.87 -26.69 1.84
CA ALA A 206 -1.93 -27.05 0.90
C ALA A 206 -2.53 -25.80 0.23
N GLU A 207 -2.74 -24.71 0.98
CA GLU A 207 -3.17 -23.43 0.45
C GLU A 207 -2.12 -22.87 -0.49
N ILE A 208 -0.84 -22.90 -0.14
CA ILE A 208 0.25 -22.43 -1.01
C ILE A 208 0.29 -23.18 -2.34
N ARG A 209 0.10 -24.52 -2.33
CA ARG A 209 0.00 -25.29 -3.58
C ARG A 209 -1.21 -24.89 -4.43
N ALA A 210 -2.34 -24.60 -3.80
CA ALA A 210 -3.54 -24.13 -4.50
C ALA A 210 -3.31 -22.71 -5.10
N PHE A 211 -2.73 -21.81 -4.32
CA PHE A 211 -2.45 -20.43 -4.77
C PHE A 211 -1.45 -20.39 -5.93
N ARG A 212 -0.42 -21.25 -5.90
CA ARG A 212 0.48 -21.44 -7.03
C ARG A 212 -0.26 -21.92 -8.29
N ALA A 213 -1.16 -22.88 -8.14
CA ALA A 213 -1.97 -23.36 -9.26
C ALA A 213 -2.91 -22.28 -9.85
N TRP A 214 -3.27 -21.26 -9.04
CA TRP A 214 -4.02 -20.09 -9.50
C TRP A 214 -3.13 -19.01 -10.14
N GLY A 215 -1.82 -19.19 -10.13
CA GLY A 215 -0.87 -18.28 -10.75
C GLY A 215 -0.36 -17.18 -9.80
N ALA A 216 -0.48 -17.35 -8.48
CA ALA A 216 0.12 -16.43 -7.53
C ALA A 216 1.63 -16.69 -7.37
N ASP A 217 2.41 -15.61 -7.32
CA ASP A 217 3.87 -15.61 -7.14
C ASP A 217 4.28 -15.26 -5.72
N THR A 218 3.53 -14.37 -5.06
CA THR A 218 3.78 -13.93 -3.69
C THR A 218 2.49 -13.91 -2.87
N VAL A 219 2.60 -14.02 -1.54
CA VAL A 219 1.46 -14.00 -0.62
C VAL A 219 1.76 -13.15 0.61
N ALA A 220 0.77 -12.36 1.06
CA ALA A 220 0.81 -11.65 2.33
C ALA A 220 -0.60 -11.17 2.75
N MET A 221 -0.67 -10.34 3.81
CA MET A 221 -1.91 -10.02 4.53
C MET A 221 -2.29 -8.53 4.47
N SER A 222 -2.02 -7.86 3.31
CA SER A 222 -2.23 -6.41 3.14
C SER A 222 -2.49 -6.06 1.67
N VAL A 223 -2.34 -4.77 1.30
CA VAL A 223 -2.30 -4.22 -0.07
C VAL A 223 -3.61 -4.25 -0.83
N CYS A 224 -4.33 -5.39 -0.93
CA CYS A 224 -5.52 -5.50 -1.80
C CYS A 224 -6.55 -4.40 -1.53
N GLU A 225 -6.89 -4.16 -0.26
CA GLU A 225 -7.89 -3.15 0.12
C GLU A 225 -7.40 -1.73 -0.19
N GLU A 226 -6.10 -1.46 -0.01
CA GLU A 226 -5.47 -0.18 -0.37
C GLU A 226 -5.52 0.06 -1.88
N VAL A 227 -5.17 -0.94 -2.68
CA VAL A 227 -5.17 -0.86 -4.15
C VAL A 227 -6.59 -0.70 -4.68
N ILE A 228 -7.57 -1.42 -4.12
CA ILE A 228 -8.98 -1.25 -4.47
C ILE A 228 -9.43 0.19 -4.17
N ALA A 229 -9.09 0.73 -2.98
CA ALA A 229 -9.43 2.10 -2.60
C ALA A 229 -8.75 3.14 -3.51
N ALA A 230 -7.47 2.96 -3.85
CA ALA A 230 -6.74 3.84 -4.75
C ALA A 230 -7.34 3.83 -6.17
N ARG A 231 -7.66 2.65 -6.70
CA ARG A 231 -8.27 2.50 -8.02
C ARG A 231 -9.69 3.05 -8.07
N HIS A 232 -10.45 2.92 -6.99
CA HIS A 232 -11.79 3.50 -6.84
C HIS A 232 -11.80 5.00 -7.11
N VAL A 233 -10.81 5.72 -6.60
CA VAL A 233 -10.67 7.19 -6.77
C VAL A 233 -9.73 7.59 -7.92
N GLY A 234 -9.35 6.66 -8.79
CA GLY A 234 -8.59 6.93 -10.00
C GLY A 234 -7.09 7.17 -9.81
N MET A 235 -6.51 6.85 -8.65
CA MET A 235 -5.06 6.94 -8.44
C MET A 235 -4.30 5.94 -9.31
N ARG A 236 -3.09 6.31 -9.74
CA ARG A 236 -2.11 5.39 -10.31
C ARG A 236 -1.45 4.61 -9.17
N VAL A 237 -1.18 3.33 -9.37
CA VAL A 237 -0.59 2.49 -8.32
C VAL A 237 0.66 1.78 -8.83
N LEU A 238 1.73 1.81 -8.04
CA LEU A 238 2.87 0.91 -8.12
C LEU A 238 2.90 0.05 -6.85
N GLY A 239 2.84 -1.26 -6.99
CA GLY A 239 2.99 -2.21 -5.89
C GLY A 239 4.34 -2.90 -5.94
N ILE A 240 5.03 -2.98 -4.79
CA ILE A 240 6.31 -3.67 -4.66
C ILE A 240 6.28 -4.55 -3.40
N SER A 241 6.30 -5.86 -3.57
CA SER A 241 6.54 -6.81 -2.47
C SER A 241 8.04 -6.99 -2.27
N LEU A 242 8.48 -6.99 -1.03
CA LEU A 242 9.78 -7.54 -0.67
C LEU A 242 9.59 -9.03 -0.33
N VAL A 243 10.28 -9.91 -1.00
CA VAL A 243 10.33 -11.33 -0.68
C VAL A 243 11.09 -11.51 0.64
N SER A 244 10.34 -11.58 1.75
CA SER A 244 10.93 -11.68 3.08
C SER A 244 11.30 -13.12 3.46
N ASN A 245 10.61 -14.09 2.88
CA ASN A 245 10.74 -15.52 3.15
C ASN A 245 10.19 -16.31 1.96
N MET A 246 10.48 -17.58 1.89
CA MET A 246 9.70 -18.52 1.07
C MET A 246 8.38 -18.80 1.79
N ALA A 247 7.27 -18.93 1.05
CA ALA A 247 5.96 -19.24 1.64
C ALA A 247 5.93 -20.62 2.28
N CYS A 248 5.01 -20.84 3.20
CA CYS A 248 4.92 -22.07 3.98
C CYS A 248 4.90 -23.33 3.10
N GLY A 249 5.84 -24.27 3.34
CA GLY A 249 5.96 -25.52 2.59
C GLY A 249 6.46 -25.35 1.15
N VAL A 250 7.06 -24.23 0.80
CA VAL A 250 7.88 -24.08 -0.41
C VAL A 250 9.28 -24.59 -0.07
N GLY A 251 9.67 -25.72 -0.66
CA GLY A 251 10.79 -26.50 -0.11
C GLY A 251 10.46 -26.94 1.34
N ASP A 252 11.37 -26.64 2.25
CA ASP A 252 11.22 -26.91 3.69
C ASP A 252 10.88 -25.64 4.50
N ALA A 253 10.36 -24.59 3.85
CA ALA A 253 10.10 -23.31 4.51
C ALA A 253 8.99 -23.40 5.56
N ASP A 254 9.30 -22.91 6.76
CA ASP A 254 8.37 -22.71 7.89
C ASP A 254 8.59 -21.28 8.43
N PRO A 255 7.99 -20.27 7.78
CA PRO A 255 8.29 -18.88 8.05
C PRO A 255 7.86 -18.42 9.43
N CYS A 256 8.65 -17.57 10.05
CA CYS A 256 8.31 -16.89 11.29
C CYS A 256 8.39 -15.35 11.13
N ASN A 257 7.75 -14.65 12.05
CA ASN A 257 7.65 -13.19 11.97
C ASN A 257 9.02 -12.49 12.12
N GLU A 258 9.94 -13.06 12.89
CA GLU A 258 11.29 -12.56 13.11
C GLU A 258 12.09 -12.50 11.80
N GLU A 259 12.06 -13.58 11.01
CA GLU A 259 12.74 -13.65 9.70
C GLU A 259 12.20 -12.60 8.73
N VAL A 260 10.88 -12.36 8.76
CA VAL A 260 10.24 -11.33 7.92
C VAL A 260 10.84 -9.96 8.20
N PHE A 261 10.97 -9.58 9.49
CA PHE A 261 11.51 -8.28 9.87
C PHE A 261 12.99 -8.14 9.57
N GLU A 262 13.80 -9.16 9.87
CA GLU A 262 15.24 -9.13 9.62
C GLU A 262 15.57 -9.01 8.14
N THR A 263 14.87 -9.77 7.29
CA THR A 263 15.06 -9.72 5.85
C THR A 263 14.61 -8.38 5.29
N ALA A 264 13.45 -7.87 5.71
CA ALA A 264 12.95 -6.59 5.28
C ALA A 264 13.92 -5.44 5.63
N PHE A 265 14.49 -5.46 6.82
CA PHE A 265 15.47 -4.47 7.22
C PHE A 265 16.75 -4.52 6.34
N ARG A 266 17.25 -5.72 6.04
CA ARG A 266 18.43 -5.88 5.18
C ARG A 266 18.21 -5.40 3.75
N ALA A 267 17.03 -5.64 3.18
CA ALA A 267 16.70 -5.31 1.80
C ALA A 267 16.14 -3.89 1.63
N ALA A 268 15.84 -3.18 2.72
CA ALA A 268 15.24 -1.84 2.69
C ALA A 268 16.05 -0.83 1.85
N GLY A 269 17.37 -0.97 1.80
CA GLY A 269 18.23 -0.11 0.98
C GLY A 269 17.99 -0.25 -0.52
N GLY A 270 17.83 -1.47 -1.03
CA GLY A 270 17.47 -1.72 -2.44
C GLY A 270 16.07 -1.18 -2.78
N PHE A 271 15.11 -1.43 -1.92
CA PHE A 271 13.76 -0.89 -2.06
C PHE A 271 13.78 0.66 -2.10
N ALA A 272 14.49 1.30 -1.18
CA ALA A 272 14.60 2.76 -1.15
C ALA A 272 15.17 3.34 -2.44
N LYS A 273 16.22 2.72 -3.02
CA LYS A 273 16.81 3.14 -4.31
C LYS A 273 15.80 3.05 -5.44
N VAL A 274 15.04 1.96 -5.53
CA VAL A 274 14.03 1.79 -6.58
C VAL A 274 12.93 2.85 -6.42
N VAL A 275 12.42 3.04 -5.22
CA VAL A 275 11.35 4.04 -4.97
C VAL A 275 11.84 5.46 -5.23
N ASP A 276 13.03 5.85 -4.75
CA ASP A 276 13.63 7.16 -5.02
C ASP A 276 13.81 7.41 -6.52
N GLY A 277 14.39 6.46 -7.24
CA GLY A 277 14.61 6.57 -8.68
C GLY A 277 13.31 6.65 -9.48
N VAL A 278 12.28 5.88 -9.10
CA VAL A 278 10.94 5.97 -9.70
C VAL A 278 10.36 7.35 -9.46
N ILE A 279 10.38 7.85 -8.23
CA ILE A 279 9.85 9.17 -7.89
C ILE A 279 10.55 10.27 -8.71
N ARG A 280 11.88 10.26 -8.78
CA ARG A 280 12.64 11.24 -9.56
C ARG A 280 12.26 11.26 -11.03
N LYS A 281 12.11 10.08 -11.65
CA LYS A 281 11.88 9.92 -13.09
C LYS A 281 10.40 9.91 -13.49
N MET A 282 9.48 9.70 -12.54
CA MET A 282 8.05 9.62 -12.81
C MET A 282 7.54 10.93 -13.45
N PRO A 283 6.88 10.86 -14.62
CA PRO A 283 6.25 12.03 -15.20
C PRO A 283 5.06 12.48 -14.33
N PRO A 284 4.72 13.78 -14.35
CA PRO A 284 3.50 14.26 -13.72
C PRO A 284 2.29 13.53 -14.32
N VAL A 285 1.24 13.38 -13.51
CA VAL A 285 -0.03 12.83 -14.01
C VAL A 285 -0.59 13.81 -15.04
N PRO A 286 -1.00 13.35 -16.24
CA PRO A 286 -1.67 14.22 -17.19
C PRO A 286 -2.91 14.84 -16.54
N THR A 287 -3.05 16.14 -16.59
CA THR A 287 -4.30 16.81 -16.23
C THR A 287 -5.39 16.30 -17.15
N GLN A 288 -6.44 15.69 -16.58
CA GLN A 288 -7.64 15.39 -17.35
C GLN A 288 -8.24 16.73 -17.79
N GLU A 289 -8.23 16.99 -19.09
CA GLU A 289 -8.94 18.12 -19.71
C GLU A 289 -10.44 17.86 -19.72
#